data_50d1040b050d2a3c7de1035c62ac9ba2
#
_entry.id   50d1040b050d2a3c7de1035c62ac9ba2
#
_cell.length_a   1.000
_cell.length_b   1.000
_cell.length_c   1.000
_cell.angle_alpha   90.00
_cell.angle_beta   90.00
_cell.angle_gamma   90.00
#
_symmetry.space_group_name_H-M   'P 1'
#
loop_
_entity.id
_entity.type
_entity.pdbx_description
1 polymer ?
#
loop_
_entity_poly.entity_id
_entity_poly.type
_entity_poly.pdbx_seq_one_letter_code
_entity_poly.pdbx_strand_id
1 'polypeptide(L)'
;MNSKQDQLISWLVFSSVMIFISYYFVLLATNISNDFPEYTALADRLRGEPLSNSFERELTEPFYLIVFWQLSNLFKADTVVIMAGIIPLFFKSVIIKKYSYYTFLGLFFYFGTFLALHDANQIRLAGACIFMLFALMRDDISKTKIVFLSF
;
A
#
# COMPACT_ATOMS: atom_id res chain seq x y z
N MET A 1 29.37 -16.87 13.97
CA MET A 1 29.00 -15.76 13.05
C MET A 1 28.50 -14.59 13.87
N ASN A 2 28.76 -13.38 13.49
CA ASN A 2 28.45 -12.20 14.32
C ASN A 2 26.97 -11.82 14.06
N SER A 3 26.10 -11.92 15.05
CA SER A 3 24.65 -11.72 14.91
C SER A 3 24.25 -10.41 14.22
N LYS A 4 25.09 -9.36 14.32
CA LYS A 4 24.90 -8.08 13.66
C LYS A 4 25.14 -8.16 12.13
N GLN A 5 26.11 -8.95 11.70
CA GLN A 5 26.39 -9.15 10.26
C GLN A 5 25.27 -9.93 9.59
N ASP A 6 24.74 -10.96 10.26
CA ASP A 6 23.61 -11.74 9.73
C ASP A 6 22.34 -10.89 9.60
N GLN A 7 22.09 -10.00 10.57
CA GLN A 7 20.99 -9.04 10.49
C GLN A 7 21.17 -8.06 9.33
N LEU A 8 22.37 -7.49 9.15
CA LEU A 8 22.65 -6.58 8.05
C LEU A 8 22.44 -7.24 6.68
N ILE A 9 22.98 -8.44 6.50
CA ILE A 9 22.79 -9.22 5.27
C ILE A 9 21.30 -9.48 5.01
N SER A 10 20.56 -9.89 6.04
CA SER A 10 19.11 -10.11 5.93
C SER A 10 18.34 -8.86 5.50
N TRP A 11 18.72 -7.68 6.00
CA TRP A 11 18.10 -6.43 5.61
C TRP A 11 18.49 -6.00 4.19
N LEU A 12 19.74 -6.21 3.77
CA LEU A 12 20.18 -5.91 2.40
C LEU A 12 19.45 -6.78 1.39
N VAL A 13 19.35 -8.08 1.64
CA VAL A 13 18.61 -9.01 0.77
C VAL A 13 17.13 -8.64 0.72
N PHE A 14 16.51 -8.35 1.87
CA PHE A 14 15.12 -7.91 1.91
C PHE A 14 14.89 -6.62 1.10
N SER A 15 15.75 -5.62 1.26
CA SER A 15 15.65 -4.36 0.51
C SER A 15 15.80 -4.56 -1.00
N SER A 16 16.73 -5.42 -1.43
CA SER A 16 16.91 -5.75 -2.85
C SER A 16 15.67 -6.44 -3.44
N VAL A 17 15.08 -7.38 -2.70
CA VAL A 17 13.83 -8.03 -3.07
C VAL A 17 12.70 -7.00 -3.16
N MET A 18 12.61 -6.07 -2.19
CA MET A 18 11.57 -5.03 -2.19
C MET A 18 11.69 -4.07 -3.38
N ILE A 19 12.91 -3.68 -3.78
CA ILE A 19 13.13 -2.86 -4.98
C ILE A 19 12.60 -3.58 -6.23
N PHE A 20 12.96 -4.85 -6.40
CA PHE A 20 12.49 -5.66 -7.53
C PHE A 20 10.98 -5.76 -7.57
N ILE A 21 10.36 -6.00 -6.43
CA ILE A 21 8.91 -6.13 -6.32
C ILE A 21 8.20 -4.80 -6.56
N SER A 22 8.72 -3.70 -6.04
CA SER A 22 8.17 -2.37 -6.31
C SER A 22 8.22 -2.04 -7.80
N TYR A 23 9.31 -2.40 -8.48
CA TYR A 23 9.39 -2.26 -9.94
C TYR A 23 8.34 -3.12 -10.66
N TYR A 24 8.20 -4.37 -10.27
CA TYR A 24 7.18 -5.27 -10.83
C TYR A 24 5.76 -4.77 -10.56
N PHE A 25 5.50 -4.25 -9.36
CA PHE A 25 4.22 -3.62 -9.03
C PHE A 25 3.90 -2.45 -9.97
N VAL A 26 4.87 -1.55 -10.24
CA VAL A 26 4.68 -0.44 -11.17
C VAL A 26 4.31 -0.95 -12.57
N LEU A 27 5.01 -1.97 -13.07
CA LEU A 27 4.68 -2.56 -14.36
C LEU A 27 3.28 -3.15 -14.42
N LEU A 28 2.84 -3.84 -13.36
CA LEU A 28 1.48 -4.40 -13.29
C LEU A 28 0.43 -3.29 -13.20
N ALA A 29 0.63 -2.32 -12.31
CA ALA A 29 -0.33 -1.24 -12.10
C ALA A 29 -0.54 -0.42 -13.37
N THR A 30 0.52 -0.04 -14.06
CA THR A 30 0.44 0.82 -15.25
C THR A 30 -0.03 0.10 -16.51
N ASN A 31 0.20 -1.20 -16.66
CA ASN A 31 -0.08 -1.92 -17.90
C ASN A 31 -1.27 -2.88 -17.83
N ILE A 32 -1.65 -3.34 -16.64
CA ILE A 32 -2.64 -4.42 -16.47
C ILE A 32 -3.82 -3.96 -15.61
N SER A 33 -3.63 -3.00 -14.69
CA SER A 33 -4.71 -2.55 -13.82
C SER A 33 -5.77 -1.77 -14.59
N ASN A 34 -7.01 -2.24 -14.53
CA ASN A 34 -8.17 -1.53 -15.08
C ASN A 34 -8.51 -0.26 -14.28
N ASP A 35 -8.16 -0.22 -13.00
CA ASP A 35 -8.49 0.87 -12.09
C ASP A 35 -7.46 2.01 -12.13
N PHE A 36 -6.27 1.78 -12.70
CA PHE A 36 -5.20 2.78 -12.76
C PHE A 36 -5.64 4.09 -13.44
N PRO A 37 -6.32 4.07 -14.60
CA PRO A 37 -6.81 5.29 -15.24
C PRO A 37 -7.85 6.04 -14.39
N GLU A 38 -8.70 5.33 -13.64
CA GLU A 38 -9.70 5.95 -12.76
C GLU A 38 -9.04 6.66 -11.58
N TYR A 39 -8.03 6.04 -10.97
CA TYR A 39 -7.27 6.65 -9.88
C TYR A 39 -6.42 7.83 -10.35
N THR A 40 -5.84 7.80 -11.54
CA THR A 40 -5.13 8.95 -12.11
C THR A 40 -6.08 10.10 -12.40
N ALA A 41 -7.25 9.82 -12.97
CA ALA A 41 -8.29 10.83 -13.18
C ALA A 41 -8.79 11.43 -11.85
N LEU A 42 -8.95 10.62 -10.81
CA LEU A 42 -9.28 11.09 -9.45
C LEU A 42 -8.19 12.04 -8.93
N ALA A 43 -6.91 11.63 -9.00
CA ALA A 43 -5.80 12.45 -8.53
C ALA A 43 -5.71 13.80 -9.28
N ASP A 44 -5.98 13.82 -10.58
CA ASP A 44 -6.00 15.05 -11.36
C ASP A 44 -7.18 15.96 -10.97
N ARG A 45 -8.36 15.40 -10.70
CA ARG A 45 -9.53 16.18 -10.22
C ARG A 45 -9.30 16.79 -8.83
N LEU A 46 -8.59 16.09 -7.95
CA LEU A 46 -8.31 16.56 -6.59
C LEU A 46 -7.25 17.65 -6.53
N ARG A 47 -6.45 17.78 -7.59
CA ARG A 47 -5.35 18.74 -7.62
C ARG A 47 -5.87 20.18 -7.69
N GLY A 48 -5.47 21.00 -6.68
CA GLY A 48 -5.86 22.40 -6.59
C GLY A 48 -7.30 22.64 -6.12
N GLU A 49 -8.11 21.60 -5.93
CA GLU A 49 -9.45 21.71 -5.37
C GLU A 49 -9.40 21.83 -3.84
N PRO A 50 -10.26 22.65 -3.22
CA PRO A 50 -10.42 22.64 -1.76
C PRO A 50 -10.90 21.27 -1.27
N LEU A 51 -10.35 20.81 -0.14
CA LEU A 51 -10.71 19.51 0.43
C LEU A 51 -12.21 19.36 0.72
N SER A 52 -12.88 20.47 1.14
CA SER A 52 -14.33 20.49 1.38
C SER A 52 -15.14 20.10 0.14
N ASN A 53 -14.78 20.65 -1.02
CA ASN A 53 -15.46 20.38 -2.29
C ASN A 53 -15.22 18.93 -2.75
N SER A 54 -14.03 18.41 -2.45
CA SER A 54 -13.67 17.01 -2.78
C SER A 54 -14.55 16.02 -2.00
N PHE A 55 -14.88 16.30 -0.74
CA PHE A 55 -15.80 15.46 0.04
C PHE A 55 -17.24 15.47 -0.47
N GLU A 56 -17.69 16.57 -1.06
CA GLU A 56 -19.05 16.66 -1.62
C GLU A 56 -19.18 15.96 -2.97
N ARG A 57 -18.11 15.95 -3.75
CA ARG A 57 -18.11 15.40 -5.12
C ARG A 57 -17.77 13.93 -5.21
N GLU A 58 -16.84 13.46 -4.40
CA GLU A 58 -16.28 12.12 -4.53
C GLU A 58 -16.88 11.19 -3.47
N LEU A 59 -17.59 10.17 -3.93
CA LEU A 59 -18.15 9.10 -3.09
C LEU A 59 -17.07 8.07 -2.72
N THR A 60 -15.99 8.54 -2.11
CA THR A 60 -14.88 7.67 -1.69
C THR A 60 -14.70 7.72 -0.19
N GLU A 61 -14.01 6.74 0.36
CA GLU A 61 -13.71 6.66 1.79
C GLU A 61 -12.92 7.91 2.24
N PRO A 62 -13.36 8.60 3.31
CA PRO A 62 -12.77 9.89 3.73
C PRO A 62 -11.26 9.85 3.93
N PHE A 63 -10.75 8.80 4.54
CA PHE A 63 -9.32 8.65 4.78
C PHE A 63 -8.52 8.58 3.47
N TYR A 64 -9.00 7.77 2.53
CA TYR A 64 -8.36 7.61 1.23
C TYR A 64 -8.38 8.93 0.44
N LEU A 65 -9.51 9.64 0.48
CA LEU A 65 -9.66 10.94 -0.17
C LEU A 65 -8.67 11.97 0.36
N ILE A 66 -8.50 12.07 1.69
CA ILE A 66 -7.54 12.99 2.32
C ILE A 66 -6.11 12.69 1.87
N VAL A 67 -5.71 11.41 1.88
CA VAL A 67 -4.36 11.00 1.47
C VAL A 67 -4.13 11.32 -0.01
N PHE A 68 -5.08 10.97 -0.87
CA PHE A 68 -5.00 11.27 -2.30
C PHE A 68 -4.95 12.77 -2.58
N TRP A 69 -5.82 13.54 -1.95
CA TRP A 69 -5.85 15.00 -2.08
C TRP A 69 -4.49 15.60 -1.69
N GLN A 70 -3.93 15.22 -0.56
CA GLN A 70 -2.65 15.74 -0.10
C GLN A 70 -1.51 15.38 -1.06
N LEU A 71 -1.45 14.14 -1.53
CA LEU A 71 -0.43 13.69 -2.48
C LEU A 71 -0.61 14.35 -3.86
N SER A 72 -1.84 14.56 -4.33
CA SER A 72 -2.13 15.17 -5.64
C SER A 72 -1.70 16.62 -5.74
N ASN A 73 -1.65 17.33 -4.61
CA ASN A 73 -1.12 18.70 -4.57
C ASN A 73 0.42 18.75 -4.61
N LEU A 74 1.09 17.64 -4.30
CA LEU A 74 2.56 17.55 -4.25
C LEU A 74 3.16 16.87 -5.49
N PHE A 75 2.46 15.89 -6.07
CA PHE A 75 2.98 15.01 -7.11
C PHE A 75 2.04 14.92 -8.32
N LYS A 76 2.56 14.45 -9.46
CA LYS A 76 1.75 14.14 -10.64
C LYS A 76 0.82 12.95 -10.36
N ALA A 77 -0.32 12.90 -11.06
CA ALA A 77 -1.36 11.88 -10.84
C ALA A 77 -0.84 10.45 -10.89
N ASP A 78 -0.06 10.09 -11.91
CA ASP A 78 0.53 8.74 -12.01
C ASP A 78 1.41 8.41 -10.81
N THR A 79 2.21 9.39 -10.34
CA THR A 79 3.07 9.23 -9.16
C THR A 79 2.24 9.02 -7.90
N VAL A 80 1.13 9.74 -7.74
CA VAL A 80 0.21 9.58 -6.60
C VAL A 80 -0.33 8.17 -6.54
N VAL A 81 -0.82 7.65 -7.67
CA VAL A 81 -1.39 6.29 -7.77
C VAL A 81 -0.33 5.23 -7.45
N ILE A 82 0.87 5.38 -8.03
CA ILE A 82 2.00 4.48 -7.77
C ILE A 82 2.39 4.50 -6.28
N MET A 83 2.51 5.68 -5.67
CA MET A 83 2.84 5.82 -4.24
C MET A 83 1.76 5.20 -3.36
N ALA A 84 0.49 5.42 -3.68
CA ALA A 84 -0.63 4.84 -2.94
C ALA A 84 -0.65 3.31 -2.96
N GLY A 85 -0.07 2.69 -3.98
CA GLY A 85 0.10 1.23 -4.03
C GLY A 85 1.41 0.74 -3.38
N ILE A 86 2.53 1.43 -3.59
CA ILE A 86 3.84 1.03 -3.04
C ILE A 86 3.89 1.15 -1.50
N ILE A 87 3.27 2.17 -0.93
CA ILE A 87 3.26 2.36 0.53
C ILE A 87 2.61 1.16 1.23
N PRO A 88 1.38 0.73 0.89
CA PRO A 88 0.79 -0.50 1.41
C PRO A 88 1.65 -1.75 1.22
N LEU A 89 2.20 -1.92 0.03
CA LEU A 89 3.07 -3.02 -0.31
C LEU A 89 4.27 -3.12 0.65
N PHE A 90 4.93 -1.98 0.90
CA PHE A 90 6.06 -1.92 1.82
C PHE A 90 5.67 -2.31 3.25
N PHE A 91 4.58 -1.76 3.78
CA PHE A 91 4.12 -2.08 5.14
C PHE A 91 3.74 -3.56 5.28
N LYS A 92 3.00 -4.15 4.32
CA LYS A 92 2.67 -5.57 4.31
C LYS A 92 3.92 -6.45 4.30
N SER A 93 4.92 -6.08 3.50
CA SER A 93 6.18 -6.82 3.41
C SER A 93 6.99 -6.77 4.70
N VAL A 94 7.02 -5.62 5.39
CA VAL A 94 7.64 -5.49 6.71
C VAL A 94 6.92 -6.34 7.75
N ILE A 95 5.60 -6.39 7.71
CA ILE A 95 4.79 -7.24 8.58
C ILE A 95 5.12 -8.72 8.32
N ILE A 96 5.15 -9.16 7.07
CA ILE A 96 5.54 -10.53 6.70
C ILE A 96 6.95 -10.83 7.23
N LYS A 97 7.90 -9.90 7.03
CA LYS A 97 9.28 -10.08 7.56
C LYS A 97 9.31 -10.25 9.07
N LYS A 98 8.47 -9.51 9.81
CA LYS A 98 8.46 -9.53 11.28
C LYS A 98 7.81 -10.79 11.85
N TYR A 99 6.75 -11.29 11.22
CA TYR A 99 5.89 -12.32 11.79
C TYR A 99 5.97 -13.68 11.09
N SER A 100 6.54 -13.75 9.88
CA SER A 100 6.74 -15.01 9.18
C SER A 100 8.07 -15.66 9.56
N TYR A 101 8.03 -16.94 9.95
CA TYR A 101 9.23 -17.73 10.19
C TYR A 101 10.09 -17.86 8.93
N TYR A 102 9.44 -18.06 7.77
CA TYR A 102 10.07 -18.11 6.46
C TYR A 102 9.72 -16.86 5.65
N THR A 103 10.41 -15.74 5.94
CA THR A 103 10.11 -14.43 5.31
C THR A 103 10.01 -14.49 3.80
N PHE A 104 10.98 -15.11 3.12
CA PHE A 104 11.00 -15.15 1.66
C PHE A 104 9.89 -16.01 1.07
N LEU A 105 9.54 -17.12 1.73
CA LEU A 105 8.40 -17.93 1.33
C LEU A 105 7.08 -17.17 1.48
N GLY A 106 6.91 -16.46 2.60
CA GLY A 106 5.75 -15.59 2.83
C GLY A 106 5.64 -14.48 1.80
N LEU A 107 6.74 -13.81 1.47
CA LEU A 107 6.79 -12.82 0.40
C LEU A 107 6.46 -13.43 -0.96
N PHE A 108 7.02 -14.58 -1.30
CA PHE A 108 6.76 -15.26 -2.56
C PHE A 108 5.27 -15.58 -2.74
N PHE A 109 4.62 -16.16 -1.73
CA PHE A 109 3.18 -16.40 -1.78
C PHE A 109 2.36 -15.11 -1.86
N TYR A 110 2.73 -14.09 -1.09
CA TYR A 110 2.05 -12.79 -1.14
C TYR A 110 2.12 -12.20 -2.55
N PHE A 111 3.28 -12.20 -3.18
CA PHE A 111 3.47 -11.64 -4.51
C PHE A 111 2.81 -12.47 -5.60
N GLY A 112 2.88 -13.78 -5.51
CA GLY A 112 2.28 -14.66 -6.51
C GLY A 112 0.76 -14.63 -6.52
N THR A 113 0.13 -14.34 -5.38
CA THR A 113 -1.33 -14.39 -5.26
C THR A 113 -1.99 -13.04 -5.05
N PHE A 114 -1.53 -12.25 -4.09
CA PHE A 114 -2.23 -11.03 -3.68
C PHE A 114 -1.80 -9.79 -4.45
N LEU A 115 -0.54 -9.65 -4.82
CA LEU A 115 -0.04 -8.46 -5.47
C LEU A 115 -0.74 -8.22 -6.81
N ALA A 116 -0.77 -9.24 -7.67
CA ALA A 116 -1.35 -9.12 -9.01
C ALA A 116 -2.87 -9.01 -8.98
N LEU A 117 -3.54 -9.76 -8.09
CA LEU A 117 -5.00 -9.84 -8.06
C LEU A 117 -5.64 -8.69 -7.28
N HIS A 118 -5.01 -8.25 -6.20
CA HIS A 118 -5.62 -7.27 -5.29
C HIS A 118 -4.87 -5.95 -5.24
N ASP A 119 -3.59 -5.94 -4.91
CA ASP A 119 -2.90 -4.70 -4.59
C ASP A 119 -2.66 -3.81 -5.81
N ALA A 120 -2.45 -4.41 -6.99
CA ALA A 120 -2.28 -3.66 -8.22
C ALA A 120 -3.62 -3.17 -8.83
N ASN A 121 -4.73 -3.92 -8.60
CA ASN A 121 -6.04 -3.56 -9.11
C ASN A 121 -6.88 -2.78 -8.11
N GLN A 122 -6.77 -3.06 -6.81
CA GLN A 122 -7.61 -2.49 -5.76
C GLN A 122 -6.77 -1.76 -4.72
N ILE A 123 -6.16 -0.65 -5.11
CA ILE A 123 -5.25 0.15 -4.27
C ILE A 123 -5.91 0.56 -2.93
N ARG A 124 -7.21 0.88 -2.94
CA ARG A 124 -7.98 1.21 -1.73
C ARG A 124 -8.03 0.05 -0.74
N LEU A 125 -8.36 -1.13 -1.24
CA LEU A 125 -8.40 -2.35 -0.43
C LEU A 125 -7.02 -2.71 0.12
N ALA A 126 -5.96 -2.50 -0.67
CA ALA A 126 -4.59 -2.69 -0.22
C ALA A 126 -4.25 -1.83 1.00
N GLY A 127 -4.69 -0.56 1.01
CA GLY A 127 -4.55 0.35 2.14
C GLY A 127 -5.35 -0.10 3.37
N ALA A 128 -6.63 -0.44 3.20
CA ALA A 128 -7.51 -0.91 4.29
C ALA A 128 -6.96 -2.17 4.98
N CYS A 129 -6.40 -3.11 4.22
CA CYS A 129 -5.79 -4.33 4.76
C CYS A 129 -4.63 -4.06 5.72
N ILE A 130 -3.88 -2.95 5.55
CA ILE A 130 -2.79 -2.60 6.49
C ILE A 130 -3.36 -2.29 7.86
N PHE A 131 -4.39 -1.46 7.94
CA PHE A 131 -5.03 -1.11 9.22
C PHE A 131 -5.60 -2.35 9.90
N MET A 132 -6.23 -3.22 9.15
CA MET A 132 -6.73 -4.51 9.66
C MET A 132 -5.59 -5.38 10.21
N LEU A 133 -4.47 -5.50 9.49
CA LEU A 133 -3.31 -6.26 9.95
C LEU A 133 -2.70 -5.66 11.22
N PHE A 134 -2.56 -4.34 11.31
CA PHE A 134 -2.10 -3.68 12.53
C PHE A 134 -3.05 -3.92 13.70
N ALA A 135 -4.36 -3.90 13.45
CA ALA A 135 -5.37 -4.21 14.47
C ALA A 135 -5.24 -5.61 15.02
N LEU A 136 -5.05 -6.59 14.14
CA LEU A 136 -4.90 -8.00 14.52
C LEU A 136 -3.60 -8.28 15.29
N MET A 137 -2.56 -7.44 15.09
CA MET A 137 -1.24 -7.63 15.68
C MET A 137 -1.05 -6.91 17.01
N ARG A 138 -1.96 -6.03 17.42
CA ARG A 138 -1.90 -5.31 18.70
C ARG A 138 -2.97 -5.85 19.64
N ASP A 139 -2.49 -6.41 20.78
CA ASP A 139 -3.38 -6.92 21.82
C ASP A 139 -3.94 -5.80 22.73
N ASP A 140 -3.32 -4.62 22.73
CA ASP A 140 -3.60 -3.49 23.62
C ASP A 140 -4.62 -2.49 23.04
N ILE A 141 -4.96 -2.57 21.75
CA ILE A 141 -5.95 -1.70 21.12
C ILE A 141 -7.24 -2.48 20.93
N SER A 142 -8.37 -1.86 21.31
CA SER A 142 -9.69 -2.41 21.00
C SER A 142 -9.78 -2.70 19.50
N LYS A 143 -9.68 -3.98 19.15
CA LYS A 143 -9.70 -4.49 17.76
C LYS A 143 -10.89 -3.95 16.98
N THR A 144 -12.01 -3.71 17.68
CA THR A 144 -13.23 -3.15 17.13
C THR A 144 -13.06 -1.73 16.58
N LYS A 145 -12.26 -0.86 17.26
CA LYS A 145 -12.08 0.53 16.80
C LYS A 145 -11.27 0.63 15.51
N ILE A 146 -10.34 -0.27 15.28
CA ILE A 146 -9.49 -0.23 14.10
C ILE A 146 -10.18 -0.87 12.89
N VAL A 147 -11.00 -1.89 13.10
CA VAL A 147 -11.85 -2.46 12.03
C VAL A 147 -12.81 -1.40 11.50
N PHE A 148 -13.41 -0.56 12.36
CA PHE A 148 -14.27 0.54 11.93
C PHE A 148 -13.55 1.66 11.15
N LEU A 149 -12.24 1.83 11.32
CA LEU A 149 -11.46 2.84 10.58
C LEU A 149 -10.93 2.30 9.23
N SER A 150 -11.06 0.99 8.98
CA SER A 150 -10.58 0.35 7.74
C SER A 150 -11.69 0.17 6.69
N PHE A 151 -12.94 0.48 7.03
CA PHE A 151 -14.10 0.56 6.14
C PHE A 151 -14.52 2.01 5.95
#